data_62f41fc4a0a880b464405a8be6f00747
#
_entry.id   62f41fc4a0a880b464405a8be6f00747
#
_cell.length_a   1.000
_cell.length_b   1.000
_cell.length_c   1.000
_cell.angle_alpha   90.00
_cell.angle_beta   90.00
_cell.angle_gamma   90.00
#
_symmetry.space_group_name_H-M   'P 1'
#
loop_
_entity.id
_entity.type
_entity.pdbx_description
1 polymer ?
#
loop_
_entity_poly.entity_id
_entity_poly.type
_entity_poly.pdbx_seq_one_letter_code
_entity_poly.pdbx_strand_id
1 'polypeptide(L)'
;MQKNKIKSKTKKRVLKKSVNKKKVSKKTTTRRKIKPSKIKILNKNKEKELIIKTRPEWVKSSLTSKIQYQKKYYDSIKNNNEFWKKEGKRINWIKPYKKIKNIKYSKTDVKIKWYEDGTLNASANCIDRHLKDKKDKTAIIWVGDDPKDSRKISYKQLHQEVSKVANGFKKLGIKKSDRVTIYLTMIPELAITMLACARIGAVHSIIFGGFSAESISGRINDCESEFIITADEGVRGGKIIPLKEITDEALSKCPNIKKCIVVKRTGNKVNWVKRRDVWYEDLIRDVPNKCEPEEMNAEDPLFILYTSGSTGKPKGVLHTTGGYMVYASMTHQYVFNYDS
;
A
#
# COMPACT_ATOMS: atom_id res chain seq x y z
N MET A 1 30.47 -57.44 15.32
CA MET A 1 30.93 -57.60 16.72
C MET A 1 30.40 -56.41 17.54
N GLN A 2 29.73 -56.83 18.61
CA GLN A 2 29.33 -56.16 19.86
C GLN A 2 28.62 -54.80 19.85
N LYS A 3 27.38 -54.95 20.29
CA LYS A 3 26.41 -54.00 20.86
C LYS A 3 26.96 -53.42 22.18
N ASN A 4 26.70 -52.16 22.48
CA ASN A 4 26.51 -51.73 23.87
C ASN A 4 25.36 -50.73 23.97
N LYS A 5 24.31 -51.18 24.66
CA LYS A 5 23.19 -50.38 25.16
C LYS A 5 23.58 -49.74 26.48
N ILE A 6 23.39 -48.49 26.66
CA ILE A 6 23.37 -47.84 27.96
C ILE A 6 21.98 -47.30 28.22
N LYS A 7 21.31 -47.89 29.19
CA LYS A 7 20.05 -47.42 29.82
C LYS A 7 20.40 -46.43 30.93
N SER A 8 19.91 -45.24 30.94
CA SER A 8 19.91 -44.36 32.11
C SER A 8 18.46 -44.20 32.63
N LYS A 9 18.26 -44.63 33.86
CA LYS A 9 17.04 -44.52 34.65
C LYS A 9 16.98 -43.12 35.27
N THR A 10 15.93 -42.36 35.00
CA THR A 10 15.69 -41.09 35.71
C THR A 10 14.62 -41.34 36.79
N LYS A 11 15.06 -41.18 38.05
CA LYS A 11 14.20 -41.27 39.25
C LYS A 11 13.31 -40.01 39.36
N LYS A 12 12.00 -40.20 39.42
CA LYS A 12 11.04 -39.17 39.86
C LYS A 12 11.13 -39.01 41.38
N ARG A 13 11.42 -37.80 41.84
CA ARG A 13 11.36 -37.38 43.23
C ARG A 13 10.03 -36.66 43.48
N VAL A 14 9.10 -37.33 44.21
CA VAL A 14 7.82 -36.75 44.64
C VAL A 14 8.08 -36.00 45.95
N LEU A 15 7.86 -34.71 45.99
CA LEU A 15 7.85 -33.91 47.21
C LEU A 15 6.42 -33.75 47.70
N LYS A 16 6.10 -34.45 48.82
CA LYS A 16 4.90 -34.23 49.61
C LYS A 16 5.07 -32.95 50.42
N LYS A 17 4.23 -31.93 50.22
CA LYS A 17 4.06 -30.81 51.13
C LYS A 17 2.85 -31.06 52.03
N SER A 18 3.12 -31.09 53.35
CA SER A 18 2.13 -31.17 54.40
C SER A 18 1.27 -29.92 54.52
N VAL A 19 -0.07 -30.09 54.61
CA VAL A 19 -1.02 -29.01 54.82
C VAL A 19 -1.29 -28.87 56.29
N ASN A 20 -0.86 -27.77 56.91
CA ASN A 20 -1.22 -27.41 58.29
C ASN A 20 -2.63 -26.77 58.29
N LYS A 21 -3.59 -27.43 58.93
CA LYS A 21 -4.93 -26.91 59.21
C LYS A 21 -4.87 -25.94 60.39
N LYS A 22 -4.96 -24.64 60.12
CA LYS A 22 -5.31 -23.65 61.16
C LYS A 22 -6.83 -23.49 61.20
N LYS A 23 -7.39 -23.72 62.39
CA LYS A 23 -8.79 -23.44 62.74
C LYS A 23 -9.03 -21.93 62.65
N VAL A 24 -9.99 -21.49 61.83
CA VAL A 24 -10.49 -20.13 61.80
C VAL A 24 -11.87 -20.10 62.46
N SER A 25 -11.97 -19.30 63.49
CA SER A 25 -13.19 -19.05 64.26
C SER A 25 -14.24 -18.32 63.41
N LYS A 26 -15.49 -18.79 63.50
CA LYS A 26 -16.66 -18.13 62.91
C LYS A 26 -16.95 -16.81 63.58
N LYS A 27 -16.67 -15.69 62.95
CA LYS A 27 -17.31 -14.41 63.28
C LYS A 27 -18.51 -14.19 62.36
N THR A 28 -19.68 -14.15 62.96
CA THR A 28 -20.97 -13.83 62.37
C THR A 28 -20.98 -12.39 61.91
N THR A 29 -20.87 -12.12 60.63
CA THR A 29 -21.00 -10.77 60.08
C THR A 29 -22.43 -10.57 59.59
N THR A 30 -23.16 -9.72 60.24
CA THR A 30 -24.51 -9.27 59.89
C THR A 30 -24.52 -8.63 58.50
N ARG A 31 -25.13 -9.27 57.51
CA ARG A 31 -25.31 -8.65 56.17
C ARG A 31 -26.30 -7.49 56.26
N ARG A 32 -25.82 -6.27 56.24
CA ARG A 32 -26.63 -5.09 55.93
C ARG A 32 -27.13 -5.23 54.47
N LYS A 33 -28.44 -5.29 54.30
CA LYS A 33 -29.10 -5.18 52.99
C LYS A 33 -28.90 -3.76 52.45
N ILE A 34 -28.00 -3.62 51.49
CA ILE A 34 -27.87 -2.39 50.70
C ILE A 34 -29.03 -2.37 49.72
N LYS A 35 -29.94 -1.42 49.86
CA LYS A 35 -30.99 -1.16 48.88
C LYS A 35 -30.33 -0.74 47.55
N PRO A 36 -30.75 -1.28 46.40
CA PRO A 36 -30.21 -0.82 45.13
C PRO A 36 -30.54 0.67 44.93
N SER A 37 -29.51 1.49 44.88
CA SER A 37 -29.65 2.88 44.45
C SER A 37 -30.16 2.87 43.02
N LYS A 38 -31.27 3.56 42.78
CA LYS A 38 -31.81 3.82 41.43
C LYS A 38 -30.70 4.50 40.61
N ILE A 39 -30.00 3.74 39.75
CA ILE A 39 -29.17 4.29 38.72
C ILE A 39 -30.13 5.05 37.81
N LYS A 40 -30.12 6.39 37.89
CA LYS A 40 -30.72 7.25 36.87
C LYS A 40 -29.98 6.94 35.57
N ILE A 41 -30.62 6.20 34.68
CA ILE A 41 -30.20 6.11 33.29
C ILE A 41 -30.31 7.55 32.77
N LEU A 42 -29.16 8.21 32.68
CA LEU A 42 -29.04 9.45 31.93
C LEU A 42 -29.51 9.12 30.52
N ASN A 43 -30.66 9.68 30.12
CA ASN A 43 -31.10 9.70 28.73
C ASN A 43 -29.91 10.20 27.91
N LYS A 44 -29.20 9.30 27.23
CA LYS A 44 -28.33 9.66 26.12
C LYS A 44 -29.24 10.41 25.16
N ASN A 45 -29.10 11.74 25.11
CA ASN A 45 -29.58 12.51 23.97
C ASN A 45 -29.13 11.73 22.74
N LYS A 46 -30.06 11.14 22.01
CA LYS A 46 -29.80 10.64 20.67
C LYS A 46 -29.35 11.87 19.89
N GLU A 47 -28.04 12.02 19.73
CA GLU A 47 -27.53 12.95 18.73
C GLU A 47 -28.27 12.62 17.46
N LYS A 48 -29.08 13.58 16.99
CA LYS A 48 -29.79 13.41 15.71
C LYS A 48 -28.71 13.21 14.67
N GLU A 49 -28.67 12.04 14.09
CA GLU A 49 -27.76 11.72 13.00
C GLU A 49 -27.91 12.81 11.92
N LEU A 50 -26.81 13.51 11.62
CA LEU A 50 -26.81 14.60 10.67
C LEU A 50 -26.97 14.04 9.26
N ILE A 51 -28.20 14.07 8.74
CA ILE A 51 -28.49 13.63 7.37
C ILE A 51 -28.29 14.82 6.43
N ILE A 52 -27.23 14.76 5.64
CA ILE A 52 -26.93 15.75 4.60
C ILE A 52 -27.62 15.29 3.30
N LYS A 53 -28.54 16.08 2.79
CA LYS A 53 -29.18 15.81 1.50
C LYS A 53 -28.21 16.08 0.35
N THR A 54 -28.15 15.16 -0.60
CA THR A 54 -27.38 15.35 -1.84
C THR A 54 -27.92 16.53 -2.63
N ARG A 55 -27.03 17.39 -3.10
CA ARG A 55 -27.43 18.55 -3.91
C ARG A 55 -27.97 18.09 -5.27
N PRO A 56 -29.08 18.70 -5.77
CA PRO A 56 -29.70 18.31 -7.05
C PRO A 56 -28.71 18.40 -8.23
N GLU A 57 -27.85 19.41 -8.25
CA GLU A 57 -26.85 19.59 -9.31
C GLU A 57 -25.85 18.43 -9.37
N TRP A 58 -25.47 17.85 -8.21
CA TRP A 58 -24.59 16.68 -8.17
C TRP A 58 -25.28 15.43 -8.71
N VAL A 59 -26.58 15.27 -8.41
CA VAL A 59 -27.37 14.16 -8.95
C VAL A 59 -27.47 14.28 -10.47
N LYS A 60 -27.71 15.50 -10.99
CA LYS A 60 -27.83 15.77 -12.44
C LYS A 60 -26.50 15.53 -13.18
N SER A 61 -25.36 15.88 -12.61
CA SER A 61 -24.03 15.72 -13.22
C SER A 61 -23.41 14.34 -13.00
N SER A 62 -24.07 13.46 -12.26
CA SER A 62 -23.54 12.13 -11.94
C SER A 62 -23.53 11.22 -13.16
N LEU A 63 -22.40 10.59 -13.45
CA LEU A 63 -22.23 9.58 -14.50
C LEU A 63 -22.96 8.26 -14.19
N THR A 64 -23.35 8.05 -12.92
CA THR A 64 -24.02 6.82 -12.49
C THR A 64 -25.19 7.14 -11.57
N SER A 65 -26.41 6.95 -12.06
CA SER A 65 -27.64 7.03 -11.24
C SER A 65 -27.78 5.80 -10.33
N LYS A 66 -28.67 5.89 -9.32
CA LYS A 66 -29.01 4.76 -8.44
C LYS A 66 -29.45 3.52 -9.23
N ILE A 67 -30.29 3.70 -10.26
CA ILE A 67 -30.77 2.59 -11.10
C ILE A 67 -29.61 1.96 -11.88
N GLN A 68 -28.75 2.77 -12.46
CA GLN A 68 -27.56 2.28 -13.19
C GLN A 68 -26.60 1.55 -12.26
N TYR A 69 -26.39 2.06 -11.04
CA TYR A 69 -25.60 1.37 -10.02
C TYR A 69 -26.16 0.01 -9.67
N GLN A 70 -27.47 -0.08 -9.37
CA GLN A 70 -28.13 -1.33 -9.03
C GLN A 70 -28.04 -2.35 -10.17
N LYS A 71 -28.23 -1.92 -11.42
CA LYS A 71 -28.05 -2.77 -12.59
C LYS A 71 -26.61 -3.28 -12.72
N LYS A 72 -25.62 -2.38 -12.63
CA LYS A 72 -24.20 -2.77 -12.70
C LYS A 72 -23.82 -3.72 -11.57
N TYR A 73 -24.30 -3.48 -10.35
CA TYR A 73 -24.09 -4.36 -9.21
C TYR A 73 -24.69 -5.74 -9.46
N TYR A 74 -25.95 -5.80 -9.89
CA TYR A 74 -26.60 -7.06 -10.25
C TYR A 74 -25.82 -7.81 -11.34
N ASP A 75 -25.43 -7.14 -12.42
CA ASP A 75 -24.66 -7.74 -13.51
C ASP A 75 -23.28 -8.24 -13.04
N SER A 76 -22.62 -7.50 -12.14
CA SER A 76 -21.33 -7.92 -11.59
C SER A 76 -21.39 -9.22 -10.78
N ILE A 77 -22.56 -9.57 -10.25
CA ILE A 77 -22.80 -10.81 -9.48
C ILE A 77 -23.36 -11.92 -10.38
N LYS A 78 -24.44 -11.65 -11.10
CA LYS A 78 -25.19 -12.65 -11.85
C LYS A 78 -24.62 -12.92 -13.25
N ASN A 79 -24.17 -11.89 -13.93
CA ASN A 79 -23.58 -11.96 -15.27
C ASN A 79 -22.06 -11.70 -15.21
N ASN A 80 -21.42 -12.22 -14.18
CA ASN A 80 -20.06 -11.84 -13.75
C ASN A 80 -19.04 -11.89 -14.90
N ASN A 81 -18.97 -12.95 -15.69
CA ASN A 81 -18.00 -13.06 -16.78
C ASN A 81 -18.19 -11.97 -17.85
N GLU A 82 -19.43 -11.76 -18.32
CA GLU A 82 -19.70 -10.75 -19.34
C GLU A 82 -19.49 -9.33 -18.81
N PHE A 83 -19.85 -9.09 -17.53
CA PHE A 83 -19.58 -7.83 -16.87
C PHE A 83 -18.07 -7.49 -16.86
N TRP A 84 -17.24 -8.40 -16.35
CA TRP A 84 -15.79 -8.16 -16.26
C TRP A 84 -15.09 -8.22 -17.60
N LYS A 85 -15.60 -8.99 -18.57
CA LYS A 85 -15.15 -8.94 -19.97
C LYS A 85 -15.36 -7.57 -20.59
N LYS A 86 -16.50 -6.92 -20.31
CA LYS A 86 -16.79 -5.57 -20.76
C LYS A 86 -15.90 -4.54 -20.04
N GLU A 87 -15.85 -4.61 -18.70
CA GLU A 87 -15.06 -3.65 -17.90
C GLU A 87 -13.56 -3.76 -18.18
N GLY A 88 -13.04 -4.95 -18.49
CA GLY A 88 -11.64 -5.13 -18.87
C GLY A 88 -11.21 -4.38 -20.13
N LYS A 89 -12.15 -3.99 -21.01
CA LYS A 89 -11.85 -3.21 -22.23
C LYS A 89 -11.56 -1.73 -21.97
N ARG A 90 -11.70 -1.25 -20.73
CA ARG A 90 -11.48 0.16 -20.37
C ARG A 90 -10.02 0.58 -20.29
N ILE A 91 -9.10 -0.38 -20.25
CA ILE A 91 -7.65 -0.17 -20.22
C ILE A 91 -7.00 -0.69 -21.50
N ASN A 92 -5.78 -0.21 -21.77
CA ASN A 92 -5.01 -0.64 -22.93
C ASN A 92 -4.22 -1.91 -22.57
N TRP A 93 -4.42 -2.96 -23.35
CA TRP A 93 -3.69 -4.21 -23.27
C TRP A 93 -2.63 -4.25 -24.39
N ILE A 94 -1.41 -4.69 -24.05
CA ILE A 94 -0.36 -5.00 -25.04
C ILE A 94 -0.80 -6.28 -25.78
N LYS A 95 -1.11 -7.33 -25.01
CA LYS A 95 -1.75 -8.55 -25.50
C LYS A 95 -3.14 -8.65 -24.87
N PRO A 96 -4.22 -8.59 -25.67
CA PRO A 96 -5.57 -8.73 -25.15
C PRO A 96 -5.82 -10.09 -24.48
N TYR A 97 -6.53 -10.08 -23.35
CA TYR A 97 -6.93 -11.29 -22.64
C TYR A 97 -8.03 -12.06 -23.39
N LYS A 98 -8.05 -13.37 -23.25
CA LYS A 98 -9.15 -14.28 -23.67
C LYS A 98 -9.85 -14.86 -22.44
N LYS A 99 -9.10 -15.13 -21.37
CA LYS A 99 -9.60 -15.65 -20.11
C LYS A 99 -9.93 -14.52 -19.14
N ILE A 100 -11.19 -14.44 -18.73
CA ILE A 100 -11.65 -13.37 -17.82
C ILE A 100 -11.19 -13.66 -16.40
N LYS A 101 -11.44 -14.88 -15.92
CA LYS A 101 -11.04 -15.33 -14.60
C LYS A 101 -10.78 -16.84 -14.58
N ASN A 102 -9.94 -17.24 -13.62
CA ASN A 102 -9.67 -18.63 -13.30
C ASN A 102 -9.68 -18.76 -11.77
N ILE A 103 -10.82 -19.19 -11.24
CA ILE A 103 -11.09 -19.14 -9.80
C ILE A 103 -11.43 -20.56 -9.33
N LYS A 104 -10.74 -21.01 -8.29
CA LYS A 104 -11.01 -22.24 -7.57
C LYS A 104 -10.99 -21.95 -6.07
N TYR A 105 -12.04 -22.34 -5.37
CA TYR A 105 -12.10 -22.31 -3.92
C TYR A 105 -12.25 -23.74 -3.40
N SER A 106 -11.22 -24.23 -2.73
CA SER A 106 -11.28 -25.49 -1.99
C SER A 106 -10.57 -25.34 -0.64
N LYS A 107 -10.73 -26.30 0.25
CA LYS A 107 -10.06 -26.27 1.57
C LYS A 107 -8.53 -26.30 1.46
N THR A 108 -8.00 -26.88 0.41
CA THR A 108 -6.55 -27.12 0.22
C THR A 108 -5.96 -26.37 -0.94
N ASP A 109 -6.78 -25.77 -1.82
CA ASP A 109 -6.30 -25.12 -3.03
C ASP A 109 -7.20 -23.92 -3.38
N VAL A 110 -6.69 -22.72 -3.09
CA VAL A 110 -7.33 -21.45 -3.44
C VAL A 110 -6.58 -20.81 -4.59
N LYS A 111 -7.25 -20.67 -5.73
CA LYS A 111 -6.73 -20.02 -6.91
C LYS A 111 -7.65 -18.87 -7.31
N ILE A 112 -7.09 -17.67 -7.45
CA ILE A 112 -7.81 -16.49 -7.89
C ILE A 112 -6.93 -15.79 -8.90
N LYS A 113 -7.31 -15.86 -10.18
CA LYS A 113 -6.60 -15.18 -11.28
C LYS A 113 -7.57 -14.46 -12.17
N TRP A 114 -7.20 -13.24 -12.56
CA TRP A 114 -7.97 -12.38 -13.43
C TRP A 114 -7.17 -12.02 -14.67
N TYR A 115 -7.78 -12.20 -15.88
CA TYR A 115 -7.16 -11.84 -17.15
C TYR A 115 -5.78 -12.48 -17.37
N GLU A 116 -5.56 -13.69 -16.85
CA GLU A 116 -4.23 -14.32 -16.68
C GLU A 116 -3.41 -14.51 -17.97
N ASP A 117 -4.02 -14.40 -19.14
CA ASP A 117 -3.37 -14.52 -20.45
C ASP A 117 -3.21 -13.17 -21.18
N GLY A 118 -3.61 -12.07 -20.54
CA GLY A 118 -3.41 -10.71 -21.03
C GLY A 118 -2.13 -10.09 -20.51
N THR A 119 -1.56 -9.14 -21.26
CA THR A 119 -0.39 -8.36 -20.85
C THR A 119 -0.64 -6.86 -20.99
N LEU A 120 -0.05 -6.08 -20.09
CA LEU A 120 -0.21 -4.63 -20.01
C LEU A 120 0.95 -4.00 -19.26
N ASN A 121 0.96 -2.67 -19.18
CA ASN A 121 1.77 -1.93 -18.22
C ASN A 121 0.92 -0.87 -17.51
N ALA A 122 0.99 -0.80 -16.19
CA ALA A 122 0.18 0.13 -15.41
C ALA A 122 0.61 1.59 -15.64
N SER A 123 1.91 1.88 -15.70
CA SER A 123 2.42 3.23 -15.99
C SER A 123 1.99 3.72 -17.37
N ALA A 124 2.08 2.86 -18.39
CA ALA A 124 1.64 3.18 -19.75
C ALA A 124 0.13 3.48 -19.80
N ASN A 125 -0.68 2.74 -19.04
CA ASN A 125 -2.11 3.00 -18.93
C ASN A 125 -2.43 4.32 -18.20
N CYS A 126 -1.62 4.72 -17.22
CA CYS A 126 -1.80 5.97 -16.50
C CYS A 126 -1.30 7.19 -17.28
N ILE A 127 -0.31 7.05 -18.17
CA ILE A 127 0.41 8.17 -18.77
C ILE A 127 0.39 8.11 -20.31
N ASP A 128 1.01 7.09 -20.90
CA ASP A 128 1.34 7.04 -22.33
C ASP A 128 0.09 7.10 -23.22
N ARG A 129 -0.98 6.40 -22.82
CA ARG A 129 -2.25 6.40 -23.54
C ARG A 129 -2.89 7.80 -23.69
N HIS A 130 -2.47 8.75 -22.87
CA HIS A 130 -2.99 10.13 -22.85
C HIS A 130 -2.10 11.11 -23.62
N LEU A 131 -0.89 10.70 -24.04
CA LEU A 131 0.07 11.63 -24.65
C LEU A 131 -0.39 12.15 -26.03
N LYS A 132 -1.14 11.33 -26.78
CA LYS A 132 -1.63 11.73 -28.10
C LYS A 132 -2.57 12.92 -28.01
N ASP A 133 -3.56 12.85 -27.12
CA ASP A 133 -4.68 13.80 -27.13
C ASP A 133 -4.67 14.77 -25.93
N LYS A 134 -3.89 14.47 -24.87
CA LYS A 134 -3.93 15.18 -23.59
C LYS A 134 -2.55 15.54 -23.04
N LYS A 135 -1.48 15.52 -23.87
CA LYS A 135 -0.10 15.72 -23.43
C LYS A 135 0.12 17.00 -22.60
N ASP A 136 -0.60 18.06 -22.93
CA ASP A 136 -0.46 19.36 -22.27
C ASP A 136 -1.50 19.60 -21.15
N LYS A 137 -2.48 18.65 -20.97
CA LYS A 137 -3.39 18.69 -19.82
C LYS A 137 -2.62 18.42 -18.53
N THR A 138 -3.07 19.07 -17.46
CA THR A 138 -2.54 18.82 -16.10
C THR A 138 -2.90 17.41 -15.64
N ALA A 139 -1.89 16.61 -15.35
CA ALA A 139 -2.03 15.26 -14.79
C ALA A 139 -2.00 15.29 -13.25
N ILE A 140 -1.17 16.16 -12.66
CA ILE A 140 -1.02 16.30 -11.21
C ILE A 140 -1.09 17.78 -10.84
N ILE A 141 -1.87 18.10 -9.84
CA ILE A 141 -1.86 19.38 -9.12
C ILE A 141 -1.37 19.03 -7.71
N TRP A 142 -0.18 19.53 -7.37
CA TRP A 142 0.36 19.40 -6.04
C TRP A 142 0.32 20.74 -5.34
N VAL A 143 -0.05 20.73 -4.05
CA VAL A 143 -0.07 21.90 -3.18
C VAL A 143 0.65 21.52 -1.89
N GLY A 144 1.67 22.27 -1.53
CA GLY A 144 2.42 22.09 -0.30
C GLY A 144 1.65 22.57 0.93
N ASP A 145 2.29 22.54 2.09
CA ASP A 145 1.74 23.08 3.34
C ASP A 145 1.47 24.59 3.22
N ASP A 146 2.37 25.35 2.58
CA ASP A 146 2.07 26.70 2.11
C ASP A 146 1.40 26.58 0.73
N PRO A 147 0.16 27.10 0.56
CA PRO A 147 -0.52 27.09 -0.74
C PRO A 147 0.23 27.78 -1.88
N LYS A 148 1.19 28.67 -1.56
CA LYS A 148 2.09 29.30 -2.55
C LYS A 148 3.10 28.31 -3.11
N ASP A 149 3.44 27.27 -2.35
CA ASP A 149 4.29 26.16 -2.82
C ASP A 149 3.39 25.15 -3.55
N SER A 150 3.18 25.38 -4.83
CA SER A 150 2.32 24.54 -5.65
C SER A 150 2.96 24.23 -7.01
N ARG A 151 2.65 23.05 -7.55
CA ARG A 151 3.17 22.59 -8.84
C ARG A 151 2.07 21.93 -9.66
N LYS A 152 1.97 22.33 -10.93
CA LYS A 152 1.15 21.64 -11.93
C LYS A 152 2.07 20.87 -12.87
N ILE A 153 1.78 19.60 -13.07
CA ILE A 153 2.56 18.70 -13.93
C ILE A 153 1.64 18.21 -15.04
N SER A 154 1.98 18.46 -16.29
CA SER A 154 1.24 17.95 -17.44
C SER A 154 1.54 16.47 -17.68
N TYR A 155 0.71 15.76 -18.46
CA TYR A 155 0.99 14.36 -18.86
C TYR A 155 2.34 14.21 -19.56
N LYS A 156 2.73 15.17 -20.40
CA LYS A 156 4.05 15.19 -21.07
C LYS A 156 5.19 15.29 -20.06
N GLN A 157 5.09 16.23 -19.11
CA GLN A 157 6.10 16.38 -18.05
C GLN A 157 6.16 15.15 -17.16
N LEU A 158 5.00 14.60 -16.75
CA LEU A 158 4.93 13.39 -15.95
C LEU A 158 5.58 12.19 -16.65
N HIS A 159 5.32 12.03 -17.96
CA HIS A 159 5.97 10.98 -18.77
C HIS A 159 7.49 11.12 -18.77
N GLN A 160 8.00 12.33 -18.96
CA GLN A 160 9.44 12.60 -18.98
C GLN A 160 10.08 12.35 -17.61
N GLU A 161 9.46 12.82 -16.53
CA GLU A 161 9.97 12.63 -15.16
C GLU A 161 9.93 11.15 -14.75
N VAL A 162 8.84 10.46 -15.01
CA VAL A 162 8.71 8.99 -14.75
C VAL A 162 9.73 8.21 -15.57
N SER A 163 9.95 8.57 -16.83
CA SER A 163 10.94 7.89 -17.69
C SER A 163 12.37 8.10 -17.18
N LYS A 164 12.72 9.30 -16.74
CA LYS A 164 14.04 9.58 -16.14
C LYS A 164 14.27 8.77 -14.88
N VAL A 165 13.28 8.72 -13.96
CA VAL A 165 13.38 7.94 -12.73
C VAL A 165 13.48 6.45 -13.04
N ALA A 166 12.69 5.94 -13.98
CA ALA A 166 12.74 4.55 -14.43
C ALA A 166 14.12 4.17 -15.00
N ASN A 167 14.71 5.04 -15.82
CA ASN A 167 16.07 4.84 -16.34
C ASN A 167 17.13 4.93 -15.23
N GLY A 168 16.98 5.85 -14.29
CA GLY A 168 17.83 5.93 -13.11
C GLY A 168 17.76 4.64 -12.27
N PHE A 169 16.57 4.08 -12.08
CA PHE A 169 16.40 2.80 -11.39
C PHE A 169 17.12 1.66 -12.12
N LYS A 170 16.96 1.56 -13.44
CA LYS A 170 17.71 0.58 -14.25
C LYS A 170 19.22 0.74 -14.11
N LYS A 171 19.73 1.99 -14.07
CA LYS A 171 21.16 2.29 -13.84
C LYS A 171 21.65 1.84 -12.46
N LEU A 172 20.78 1.85 -11.43
CA LEU A 172 21.08 1.31 -10.11
C LEU A 172 20.94 -0.22 -10.02
N GLY A 173 20.52 -0.88 -11.09
CA GLY A 173 20.31 -2.33 -11.14
C GLY A 173 18.92 -2.80 -10.68
N ILE A 174 17.96 -1.88 -10.51
CA ILE A 174 16.56 -2.25 -10.21
C ILE A 174 15.93 -2.81 -11.51
N LYS A 175 15.32 -3.96 -11.39
CA LYS A 175 14.71 -4.71 -12.51
C LYS A 175 13.32 -5.22 -12.17
N LYS A 176 12.67 -5.83 -13.15
CA LYS A 176 11.35 -6.48 -13.00
C LYS A 176 11.35 -7.41 -11.78
N SER A 177 10.29 -7.33 -11.00
CA SER A 177 10.03 -8.08 -9.76
C SER A 177 10.86 -7.68 -8.53
N ASP A 178 11.82 -6.76 -8.64
CA ASP A 178 12.49 -6.22 -7.47
C ASP A 178 11.51 -5.41 -6.62
N ARG A 179 11.65 -5.51 -5.29
CA ARG A 179 10.81 -4.74 -4.34
C ARG A 179 11.51 -3.45 -3.99
N VAL A 180 10.76 -2.36 -4.08
CA VAL A 180 11.21 -1.00 -3.81
C VAL A 180 10.32 -0.39 -2.74
N THR A 181 10.88 -0.08 -1.58
CA THR A 181 10.17 0.62 -0.52
C THR A 181 10.14 2.12 -0.78
N ILE A 182 8.99 2.77 -0.60
CA ILE A 182 8.81 4.21 -0.77
C ILE A 182 8.34 4.79 0.55
N TYR A 183 9.18 5.59 1.20
CA TYR A 183 8.89 6.29 2.45
C TYR A 183 9.02 7.80 2.23
N LEU A 184 7.96 8.39 1.72
CA LEU A 184 7.88 9.81 1.37
C LEU A 184 6.62 10.44 1.96
N THR A 185 6.65 11.77 2.16
CA THR A 185 5.44 12.56 2.34
C THR A 185 4.72 12.77 1.01
N MET A 186 3.58 13.48 1.01
CA MET A 186 2.77 13.73 -0.19
C MET A 186 3.40 14.78 -1.11
N ILE A 187 4.49 14.41 -1.78
CA ILE A 187 5.20 15.20 -2.77
C ILE A 187 5.08 14.56 -4.17
N PRO A 188 5.26 15.31 -5.27
CA PRO A 188 5.14 14.77 -6.62
C PRO A 188 6.01 13.55 -6.89
N GLU A 189 7.21 13.51 -6.30
CA GLU A 189 8.18 12.43 -6.42
C GLU A 189 7.63 11.09 -5.92
N LEU A 190 6.65 11.09 -4.98
CA LEU A 190 5.96 9.88 -4.54
C LEU A 190 5.22 9.22 -5.72
N ALA A 191 4.37 9.98 -6.42
CA ALA A 191 3.59 9.48 -7.55
C ALA A 191 4.50 9.10 -8.74
N ILE A 192 5.51 9.92 -9.01
CA ILE A 192 6.50 9.68 -10.07
C ILE A 192 7.25 8.37 -9.82
N THR A 193 7.69 8.15 -8.59
CA THR A 193 8.42 6.94 -8.19
C THR A 193 7.56 5.68 -8.29
N MET A 194 6.29 5.73 -7.86
CA MET A 194 5.34 4.64 -8.03
C MET A 194 5.17 4.25 -9.51
N LEU A 195 4.97 5.25 -10.36
CA LEU A 195 4.80 5.07 -11.80
C LEU A 195 6.08 4.59 -12.48
N ALA A 196 7.25 5.01 -11.99
CA ALA A 196 8.55 4.54 -12.47
C ALA A 196 8.78 3.06 -12.13
N CYS A 197 8.45 2.63 -10.90
CA CYS A 197 8.47 1.22 -10.53
C CYS A 197 7.55 0.39 -11.44
N ALA A 198 6.29 0.83 -11.60
CA ALA A 198 5.34 0.16 -12.47
C ALA A 198 5.80 0.11 -13.93
N ARG A 199 6.53 1.15 -14.40
CA ARG A 199 7.04 1.22 -15.77
C ARG A 199 8.07 0.15 -16.08
N ILE A 200 8.95 -0.16 -15.13
CA ILE A 200 10.00 -1.19 -15.29
C ILE A 200 9.61 -2.56 -14.69
N GLY A 201 8.37 -2.72 -14.23
CA GLY A 201 7.89 -3.96 -13.63
C GLY A 201 8.43 -4.23 -12.23
N ALA A 202 9.00 -3.24 -11.53
CA ALA A 202 9.37 -3.34 -10.12
C ALA A 202 8.14 -3.21 -9.21
N VAL A 203 8.15 -3.91 -8.09
CA VAL A 203 7.04 -3.95 -7.12
C VAL A 203 7.28 -2.91 -6.05
N HIS A 204 6.42 -1.89 -5.97
CA HIS A 204 6.57 -0.88 -4.94
C HIS A 204 5.79 -1.19 -3.66
N SER A 205 6.37 -0.82 -2.51
CA SER A 205 5.73 -0.89 -1.21
C SER A 205 5.76 0.48 -0.55
N ILE A 206 4.59 1.11 -0.39
CA ILE A 206 4.48 2.47 0.15
C ILE A 206 4.33 2.41 1.66
N ILE A 207 5.11 3.25 2.34
CA ILE A 207 5.02 3.48 3.77
C ILE A 207 4.67 4.95 4.00
N PHE A 208 3.69 5.19 4.85
CA PHE A 208 3.25 6.54 5.17
C PHE A 208 4.35 7.35 5.86
N GLY A 209 4.63 8.56 5.33
CA GLY A 209 5.61 9.48 5.89
C GLY A 209 5.22 9.93 7.31
N GLY A 210 6.00 9.47 8.30
CA GLY A 210 5.74 9.68 9.72
C GLY A 210 5.58 8.37 10.51
N PHE A 211 5.73 7.21 9.87
CA PHE A 211 5.86 5.95 10.59
C PHE A 211 7.24 5.83 11.27
N SER A 212 7.30 5.05 12.37
CA SER A 212 8.52 4.81 13.14
C SER A 212 9.52 3.95 12.37
N ALA A 213 10.78 4.05 12.74
CA ALA A 213 11.86 3.23 12.17
C ALA A 213 11.59 1.72 12.28
N GLU A 214 11.03 1.25 13.40
CA GLU A 214 10.62 -0.15 13.57
C GLU A 214 9.54 -0.57 12.57
N SER A 215 8.56 0.31 12.33
CA SER A 215 7.50 0.07 11.36
C SER A 215 8.03 -0.02 9.93
N ILE A 216 9.06 0.76 9.59
CA ILE A 216 9.73 0.74 8.29
C ILE A 216 10.56 -0.52 8.13
N SER A 217 11.44 -0.82 9.10
CA SER A 217 12.31 -1.99 9.05
C SER A 217 11.53 -3.30 8.99
N GLY A 218 10.42 -3.39 9.74
CA GLY A 218 9.54 -4.55 9.71
C GLY A 218 8.97 -4.82 8.31
N ARG A 219 8.56 -3.78 7.57
CA ARG A 219 8.01 -3.92 6.20
C ARG A 219 9.10 -4.22 5.17
N ILE A 220 10.25 -3.57 5.29
CA ILE A 220 11.40 -3.82 4.40
C ILE A 220 11.81 -5.30 4.49
N ASN A 221 11.96 -5.82 5.70
CA ASN A 221 12.37 -7.20 5.92
C ASN A 221 11.29 -8.20 5.50
N ASP A 222 10.00 -7.89 5.73
CA ASP A 222 8.88 -8.77 5.36
C ASP A 222 8.73 -8.90 3.83
N CYS A 223 8.88 -7.81 3.08
CA CYS A 223 8.83 -7.86 1.61
C CYS A 223 10.20 -8.05 0.94
N GLU A 224 11.27 -8.22 1.73
CA GLU A 224 12.64 -8.38 1.23
C GLU A 224 13.05 -7.27 0.24
N SER A 225 12.74 -6.03 0.59
CA SER A 225 13.09 -4.88 -0.26
C SER A 225 14.58 -4.60 -0.20
N GLU A 226 15.21 -4.43 -1.37
CA GLU A 226 16.64 -4.11 -1.49
C GLU A 226 16.91 -2.62 -1.76
N PHE A 227 15.85 -1.86 -2.03
CA PHE A 227 15.92 -0.45 -2.40
C PHE A 227 14.88 0.33 -1.60
N ILE A 228 15.27 1.53 -1.15
CA ILE A 228 14.35 2.46 -0.50
C ILE A 228 14.49 3.86 -1.10
N ILE A 229 13.36 4.54 -1.24
CA ILE A 229 13.30 5.96 -1.58
C ILE A 229 12.73 6.71 -0.39
N THR A 230 13.43 7.77 0.03
CA THR A 230 13.02 8.68 1.09
C THR A 230 13.32 10.13 0.70
N ALA A 231 13.12 11.08 1.59
CA ALA A 231 13.58 12.45 1.44
C ALA A 231 14.53 12.84 2.58
N ASP A 232 15.26 13.93 2.40
CA ASP A 232 16.02 14.53 3.51
C ASP A 232 15.09 14.72 4.71
N GLU A 233 14.01 15.47 4.50
CA GLU A 233 12.97 15.73 5.49
C GLU A 233 11.60 15.79 4.82
N GLY A 234 10.53 15.73 5.61
CA GLY A 234 9.16 16.00 5.19
C GLY A 234 8.61 17.24 5.89
N VAL A 235 7.71 17.96 5.23
CA VAL A 235 6.96 19.08 5.84
C VAL A 235 5.51 18.65 5.96
N ARG A 236 4.92 18.83 7.16
CA ARG A 236 3.53 18.47 7.41
C ARG A 236 2.96 19.30 8.56
N GLY A 237 1.93 20.11 8.28
CA GLY A 237 1.29 20.97 9.27
C GLY A 237 2.28 21.96 9.90
N GLY A 238 3.20 22.51 9.12
CA GLY A 238 4.26 23.42 9.55
C GLY A 238 5.38 22.75 10.36
N LYS A 239 5.37 21.41 10.51
CA LYS A 239 6.40 20.65 11.23
C LYS A 239 7.32 19.94 10.28
N ILE A 240 8.60 19.91 10.62
CA ILE A 240 9.62 19.12 9.91
C ILE A 240 9.62 17.70 10.47
N ILE A 241 9.61 16.71 9.60
CA ILE A 241 9.72 15.29 9.91
C ILE A 241 11.07 14.81 9.38
N PRO A 242 11.99 14.31 10.22
CA PRO A 242 13.35 13.92 9.80
C PRO A 242 13.33 12.54 9.10
N LEU A 243 12.82 12.50 7.86
CA LEU A 243 12.59 11.23 7.14
C LEU A 243 13.87 10.44 6.92
N LYS A 244 14.99 11.12 6.58
CA LYS A 244 16.28 10.44 6.37
C LYS A 244 16.83 9.85 7.67
N GLU A 245 16.72 10.56 8.78
CA GLU A 245 17.18 10.08 10.09
C GLU A 245 16.38 8.83 10.53
N ILE A 246 15.05 8.90 10.44
CA ILE A 246 14.16 7.75 10.72
C ILE A 246 14.47 6.57 9.78
N THR A 247 14.78 6.86 8.51
CA THR A 247 15.18 5.85 7.54
C THR A 247 16.51 5.21 7.94
N ASP A 248 17.52 5.98 8.33
CA ASP A 248 18.83 5.47 8.75
C ASP A 248 18.72 4.56 9.98
N GLU A 249 17.90 4.93 10.95
CA GLU A 249 17.58 4.08 12.09
C GLU A 249 16.93 2.76 11.65
N ALA A 250 15.96 2.82 10.74
CA ALA A 250 15.31 1.61 10.21
C ALA A 250 16.31 0.70 9.47
N LEU A 251 17.18 1.30 8.66
CA LEU A 251 18.14 0.57 7.84
C LEU A 251 19.26 -0.10 8.65
N SER A 252 19.50 0.32 9.89
CA SER A 252 20.40 -0.40 10.81
C SER A 252 19.94 -1.86 11.08
N LYS A 253 18.65 -2.14 10.85
CA LYS A 253 17.99 -3.45 11.00
C LYS A 253 17.65 -4.13 9.66
N CYS A 254 18.12 -3.57 8.53
CA CYS A 254 17.79 -4.02 7.17
C CYS A 254 19.08 -4.29 6.36
N PRO A 255 19.78 -5.40 6.60
CA PRO A 255 21.11 -5.66 6.01
C PRO A 255 21.06 -5.83 4.48
N ASN A 256 19.91 -6.13 3.90
CA ASN A 256 19.76 -6.40 2.47
C ASN A 256 19.59 -5.14 1.62
N ILE A 257 19.46 -3.97 2.22
CA ILE A 257 19.30 -2.71 1.47
C ILE A 257 20.61 -2.36 0.73
N LYS A 258 20.53 -2.32 -0.58
CA LYS A 258 21.63 -1.97 -1.49
C LYS A 258 21.76 -0.46 -1.68
N LYS A 259 20.63 0.24 -1.84
CA LYS A 259 20.60 1.69 -2.11
C LYS A 259 19.45 2.39 -1.38
N CYS A 260 19.75 3.60 -0.89
CA CYS A 260 18.80 4.55 -0.35
C CYS A 260 18.81 5.81 -1.22
N ILE A 261 17.72 6.05 -1.94
CA ILE A 261 17.56 7.22 -2.81
C ILE A 261 16.89 8.32 -2.00
N VAL A 262 17.49 9.51 -1.98
CA VAL A 262 17.09 10.62 -1.12
C VAL A 262 16.66 11.81 -1.96
N VAL A 263 15.42 12.24 -1.83
CA VAL A 263 14.88 13.46 -2.46
C VAL A 263 15.24 14.67 -1.61
N LYS A 264 15.72 15.75 -2.22
CA LYS A 264 15.94 17.03 -1.54
C LYS A 264 14.63 17.81 -1.43
N ARG A 265 13.96 17.71 -0.28
CA ARG A 265 12.73 18.46 -0.03
C ARG A 265 12.97 19.79 0.69
N THR A 266 13.83 19.80 1.70
CA THR A 266 14.18 21.00 2.47
C THR A 266 15.58 21.52 2.10
N GLY A 267 16.46 20.62 1.68
CA GLY A 267 17.86 20.93 1.41
C GLY A 267 18.75 21.00 2.65
N ASN A 268 18.19 20.64 3.82
CA ASN A 268 18.95 20.61 5.05
C ASN A 268 20.00 19.49 5.03
N LYS A 269 21.04 19.67 5.85
CA LYS A 269 22.12 18.68 5.98
C LYS A 269 21.59 17.44 6.68
N VAL A 270 21.80 16.29 6.06
CA VAL A 270 21.43 14.97 6.61
C VAL A 270 22.67 14.06 6.74
N ASN A 271 22.58 13.05 7.57
CA ASN A 271 23.60 12.01 7.59
C ASN A 271 23.68 11.30 6.24
N TRP A 272 24.90 10.92 5.82
CA TRP A 272 25.14 10.36 4.50
C TRP A 272 26.04 9.12 4.56
N VAL A 273 25.55 7.99 4.11
CA VAL A 273 26.30 6.75 4.01
C VAL A 273 26.80 6.56 2.58
N LYS A 274 28.09 6.84 2.38
CA LYS A 274 28.80 6.90 1.09
C LYS A 274 28.60 5.63 0.32
N ARG A 275 28.28 4.89 -0.25
CA ARG A 275 28.04 3.70 -1.07
C ARG A 275 26.58 3.26 -1.08
N ARG A 276 25.83 3.62 -0.06
CA ARG A 276 24.40 3.30 0.05
C ARG A 276 23.50 4.42 -0.50
N ASP A 277 23.80 5.65 -0.11
CA ASP A 277 22.91 6.80 -0.35
C ASP A 277 23.20 7.46 -1.70
N VAL A 278 22.15 7.84 -2.40
CA VAL A 278 22.17 8.50 -3.72
C VAL A 278 21.15 9.63 -3.72
N TRP A 279 21.54 10.84 -4.13
CA TRP A 279 20.56 11.90 -4.34
C TRP A 279 19.65 11.58 -5.54
N TYR A 280 18.37 11.83 -5.37
CA TYR A 280 17.36 11.63 -6.43
C TYR A 280 17.68 12.46 -7.67
N GLU A 281 18.13 13.72 -7.48
CA GLU A 281 18.50 14.64 -8.55
C GLU A 281 19.72 14.13 -9.34
N ASP A 282 20.69 13.51 -8.66
CA ASP A 282 21.87 12.93 -9.32
C ASP A 282 21.47 11.66 -10.11
N LEU A 283 20.53 10.89 -9.58
CA LEU A 283 20.02 9.71 -10.24
C LEU A 283 19.37 10.01 -11.60
N ILE A 284 18.69 11.15 -11.72
CA ILE A 284 17.92 11.53 -12.91
C ILE A 284 18.64 12.53 -13.83
N ARG A 285 19.88 12.98 -13.48
CA ARG A 285 20.58 14.05 -14.18
C ARG A 285 20.94 13.67 -15.62
N ASP A 286 21.65 12.57 -15.79
CA ASP A 286 22.22 12.16 -17.07
C ASP A 286 21.59 10.86 -17.58
N VAL A 287 20.26 10.87 -17.69
CA VAL A 287 19.49 9.72 -18.18
C VAL A 287 18.46 10.17 -19.23
N PRO A 288 18.12 9.29 -20.20
CA PRO A 288 17.10 9.60 -21.18
C PRO A 288 15.73 9.89 -20.57
N ASN A 289 14.99 10.82 -21.19
CA ASN A 289 13.61 11.17 -20.80
C ASN A 289 12.55 10.28 -21.49
N LYS A 290 12.97 9.17 -22.08
CA LYS A 290 12.13 8.10 -22.61
C LYS A 290 12.59 6.78 -22.02
N CYS A 291 11.64 5.96 -21.61
CA CYS A 291 11.86 4.62 -21.10
C CYS A 291 10.69 3.76 -21.57
N GLU A 292 10.95 2.75 -22.37
CA GLU A 292 9.89 1.86 -22.83
C GLU A 292 9.29 1.08 -21.63
N PRO A 293 7.95 0.96 -21.56
CA PRO A 293 7.30 0.26 -20.48
C PRO A 293 7.51 -1.25 -20.61
N GLU A 294 7.84 -1.89 -19.50
CA GLU A 294 7.97 -3.36 -19.41
C GLU A 294 6.63 -4.04 -19.67
N GLU A 295 6.62 -5.08 -20.47
CA GLU A 295 5.44 -5.91 -20.68
C GLU A 295 5.20 -6.79 -19.45
N MET A 296 4.08 -6.56 -18.75
CA MET A 296 3.70 -7.28 -17.55
C MET A 296 2.52 -8.20 -17.83
N ASN A 297 2.58 -9.43 -17.32
CA ASN A 297 1.39 -10.28 -17.27
C ASN A 297 0.34 -9.66 -16.30
N ALA A 298 -0.94 -9.89 -16.58
CA ALA A 298 -2.01 -9.37 -15.73
C ALA A 298 -1.91 -9.82 -14.26
N GLU A 299 -1.32 -10.98 -14.00
CA GLU A 299 -1.10 -11.52 -12.66
C GLU A 299 0.29 -11.20 -12.08
N ASP A 300 1.15 -10.49 -12.83
CA ASP A 300 2.42 -10.03 -12.28
C ASP A 300 2.17 -9.03 -11.13
N PRO A 301 2.96 -9.10 -10.05
CA PRO A 301 2.90 -8.17 -8.93
C PRO A 301 3.04 -6.71 -9.37
N LEU A 302 2.23 -5.82 -8.82
CA LEU A 302 2.30 -4.38 -9.04
C LEU A 302 2.79 -3.65 -7.79
N PHE A 303 2.16 -3.91 -6.64
CA PHE A 303 2.54 -3.28 -5.39
C PHE A 303 2.11 -4.11 -4.17
N ILE A 304 2.70 -3.76 -3.02
CA ILE A 304 2.37 -4.33 -1.72
C ILE A 304 1.88 -3.20 -0.80
N LEU A 305 0.71 -3.37 -0.20
CA LEU A 305 0.21 -2.49 0.86
C LEU A 305 0.03 -3.27 2.16
N TYR A 306 0.49 -2.67 3.26
CA TYR A 306 0.38 -3.25 4.58
C TYR A 306 -0.87 -2.77 5.29
N THR A 307 -1.65 -3.72 5.77
CA THR A 307 -2.84 -3.46 6.59
C THR A 307 -2.57 -3.81 8.05
N SER A 308 -3.29 -3.15 8.97
CA SER A 308 -3.29 -3.53 10.38
C SER A 308 -3.90 -4.93 10.51
N GLY A 309 -3.07 -5.94 10.75
CA GLY A 309 -3.54 -7.32 10.94
C GLY A 309 -4.24 -7.49 12.29
N SER A 310 -5.21 -8.41 12.37
CA SER A 310 -5.87 -8.83 13.61
C SER A 310 -4.90 -9.42 14.65
N THR A 311 -3.70 -9.82 14.23
CA THR A 311 -2.66 -10.42 15.07
C THR A 311 -1.61 -9.44 15.58
N GLY A 312 -1.82 -8.13 15.42
CA GLY A 312 -0.90 -7.07 15.87
C GLY A 312 0.27 -6.76 14.90
N LYS A 313 0.71 -7.71 14.06
CA LYS A 313 1.70 -7.45 13.01
C LYS A 313 1.01 -7.06 11.71
N PRO A 314 1.47 -6.00 11.02
CA PRO A 314 0.97 -5.64 9.70
C PRO A 314 1.13 -6.80 8.71
N LYS A 315 0.13 -6.99 7.83
CA LYS A 315 0.17 -8.01 6.77
C LYS A 315 0.28 -7.32 5.42
N GLY A 316 1.25 -7.74 4.61
CA GLY A 316 1.42 -7.28 3.25
C GLY A 316 0.35 -7.90 2.34
N VAL A 317 -0.42 -7.05 1.66
CA VAL A 317 -1.38 -7.46 0.63
C VAL A 317 -0.76 -7.17 -0.72
N LEU A 318 -0.49 -8.23 -1.48
CA LEU A 318 0.04 -8.14 -2.84
C LEU A 318 -1.10 -7.89 -3.81
N HIS A 319 -0.99 -6.83 -4.60
CA HIS A 319 -1.90 -6.52 -5.70
C HIS A 319 -1.25 -6.85 -7.04
N THR A 320 -1.99 -7.55 -7.91
CA THR A 320 -1.56 -7.88 -9.28
C THR A 320 -2.03 -6.82 -10.28
N THR A 321 -1.36 -6.73 -11.43
CA THR A 321 -1.46 -5.58 -12.34
C THR A 321 -2.82 -5.47 -13.02
N GLY A 322 -3.31 -6.53 -13.68
CA GLY A 322 -4.48 -6.44 -14.56
C GLY A 322 -5.80 -6.20 -13.82
N GLY A 323 -6.10 -7.05 -12.84
CA GLY A 323 -7.33 -6.95 -12.05
C GLY A 323 -7.42 -5.61 -11.31
N TYR A 324 -6.32 -5.17 -10.70
CA TYR A 324 -6.25 -3.86 -10.04
C TYR A 324 -6.54 -2.71 -11.00
N MET A 325 -5.88 -2.68 -12.16
CA MET A 325 -6.05 -1.60 -13.14
C MET A 325 -7.48 -1.50 -13.65
N VAL A 326 -8.12 -2.62 -13.96
CA VAL A 326 -9.52 -2.64 -14.39
C VAL A 326 -10.44 -2.12 -13.29
N TYR A 327 -10.28 -2.61 -12.06
CA TYR A 327 -11.11 -2.23 -10.93
C TYR A 327 -10.91 -0.74 -10.54
N ALA A 328 -9.67 -0.29 -10.44
CA ALA A 328 -9.36 1.09 -10.10
C ALA A 328 -9.91 2.07 -11.15
N SER A 329 -9.73 1.77 -12.45
CA SER A 329 -10.28 2.58 -13.54
C SER A 329 -11.80 2.64 -13.51
N MET A 330 -12.48 1.52 -13.25
CA MET A 330 -13.94 1.45 -13.14
C MET A 330 -14.44 2.29 -11.95
N THR A 331 -13.83 2.13 -10.79
CA THR A 331 -14.17 2.86 -9.56
C THR A 331 -13.96 4.35 -9.74
N HIS A 332 -12.85 4.76 -10.36
CA HIS A 332 -12.54 6.16 -10.62
C HIS A 332 -13.62 6.83 -11.46
N GLN A 333 -14.09 6.17 -12.50
CA GLN A 333 -15.17 6.71 -13.34
C GLN A 333 -16.53 6.69 -12.62
N TYR A 334 -16.96 5.54 -12.11
CA TYR A 334 -18.35 5.39 -11.65
C TYR A 334 -18.60 5.92 -10.24
N VAL A 335 -17.62 5.81 -9.34
CA VAL A 335 -17.78 6.22 -7.93
C VAL A 335 -17.29 7.63 -7.72
N PHE A 336 -16.13 7.99 -8.28
CA PHE A 336 -15.58 9.35 -8.15
C PHE A 336 -16.06 10.31 -9.24
N ASN A 337 -16.94 9.85 -10.11
CA ASN A 337 -17.59 10.67 -11.14
C ASN A 337 -16.59 11.39 -12.06
N TYR A 338 -15.46 10.73 -12.35
CA TYR A 338 -14.46 11.32 -13.22
C TYR A 338 -14.86 11.19 -14.68
N ASP A 339 -15.02 12.32 -15.34
CA ASP A 339 -15.16 12.44 -16.79
C ASP A 339 -13.93 13.08 -17.38
N SER A 340 -13.41 12.50 -18.48
CA SER A 340 -12.07 12.79 -19.04
C SER A 340 -12.13 13.73 -20.26
#